data_c8ced022f9efe340ba19bf1bfe6b3fd7
#
_entry.id   c8ced022f9efe340ba19bf1bfe6b3fd7
#
_cell.length_a   1.000
_cell.length_b   1.000
_cell.length_c   1.000
_cell.angle_alpha   90.00
_cell.angle_beta   90.00
_cell.angle_gamma   90.00
#
_symmetry.space_group_name_H-M   'P 1'
#
loop_
_entity.id
_entity.type
_entity.pdbx_description
1 polymer ?
#
loop_
_entity_poly.entity_id
_entity_poly.type
_entity_poly.pdbx_seq_one_letter_code
_entity_poly.pdbx_strand_id
1 'polypeptide(L)'
;MREYGSNINLPSLDNLFSSEQERQDAKLEKIQILPLTELHPFRNHPFQVRDDDEMDKMVDSVKAYGVMTPAIVRPRKDGGYEIVAGHRRSPGSQRAGVETMPCIVRDMDDDTAIILMVDSNCQREHILPSEKAKAYEMKLAAIKRQGQRRDLTSGQVVQKLSVQEVADGSGEG
;
A
#
# COMPACT_ATOMS: atom_id res chain seq x y z
N MET A 1 48.47 -28.30 -2.85
CA MET A 1 47.87 -27.12 -3.54
C MET A 1 46.43 -26.97 -3.07
N ARG A 2 46.15 -25.97 -2.28
CA ARG A 2 44.79 -25.67 -1.79
C ARG A 2 44.27 -24.46 -2.56
N GLU A 3 43.26 -24.66 -3.40
CA GLU A 3 42.59 -23.56 -4.09
C GLU A 3 41.66 -22.85 -3.10
N TYR A 4 41.98 -21.60 -2.80
CA TYR A 4 41.10 -20.65 -2.13
C TYR A 4 40.28 -19.91 -3.20
N GLY A 5 39.13 -20.45 -3.54
CA GLY A 5 38.10 -19.76 -4.33
C GLY A 5 37.16 -19.00 -3.42
N SER A 6 37.52 -17.78 -3.03
CA SER A 6 36.57 -16.87 -2.36
C SER A 6 35.62 -16.28 -3.39
N ASN A 7 34.36 -16.76 -3.39
CA ASN A 7 33.27 -16.11 -4.09
C ASN A 7 32.98 -14.77 -3.41
N ILE A 8 33.67 -13.72 -3.77
CA ILE A 8 33.38 -12.36 -3.40
C ILE A 8 32.23 -11.93 -4.35
N ASN A 9 31.01 -11.88 -3.85
CA ASN A 9 29.88 -11.31 -4.56
C ASN A 9 30.07 -9.78 -4.61
N LEU A 10 30.78 -9.32 -5.63
CA LEU A 10 31.01 -7.90 -5.88
C LEU A 10 29.67 -7.30 -6.32
N PRO A 11 29.20 -6.20 -5.70
CA PRO A 11 28.07 -5.45 -6.23
C PRO A 11 28.37 -5.05 -7.67
N SER A 12 27.37 -5.13 -8.56
CA SER A 12 27.55 -4.80 -9.98
C SER A 12 28.23 -3.44 -10.13
N LEU A 13 29.18 -3.32 -11.05
CA LEU A 13 29.95 -2.09 -11.30
C LEU A 13 29.04 -0.88 -11.56
N ASP A 14 27.82 -1.08 -12.08
CA ASP A 14 26.82 -0.05 -12.28
C ASP A 14 26.41 0.66 -10.97
N ASN A 15 26.42 -0.03 -9.82
CA ASN A 15 26.14 0.57 -8.52
C ASN A 15 27.27 1.45 -7.97
N LEU A 16 28.48 1.30 -8.49
CA LEU A 16 29.64 2.10 -8.05
C LEU A 16 29.74 3.44 -8.80
N PHE A 17 29.12 3.55 -9.97
CA PHE A 17 29.19 4.73 -10.83
C PHE A 17 27.90 5.55 -10.86
N SER A 18 26.82 5.10 -10.18
CA SER A 18 25.61 5.92 -10.06
C SER A 18 25.88 7.15 -9.20
N SER A 19 25.58 8.32 -9.74
CA SER A 19 25.69 9.58 -9.01
C SER A 19 24.72 9.59 -7.82
N GLU A 20 25.03 10.40 -6.80
CA GLU A 20 24.12 10.58 -5.63
C GLU A 20 22.72 11.02 -6.08
N GLN A 21 22.63 11.79 -7.17
CA GLN A 21 21.39 12.22 -7.80
C GLN A 21 20.61 11.04 -8.40
N GLU A 22 21.25 10.15 -9.13
CA GLU A 22 20.61 8.95 -9.67
C GLU A 22 20.13 7.99 -8.58
N ARG A 23 20.85 7.92 -7.45
CA ARG A 23 20.40 7.16 -6.27
C ARG A 23 19.21 7.78 -5.57
N GLN A 24 19.13 9.11 -5.55
CA GLN A 24 17.97 9.85 -5.03
C GLN A 24 16.79 9.72 -5.98
N ASP A 25 16.99 9.84 -7.28
CA ASP A 25 15.95 9.67 -8.30
C ASP A 25 15.40 8.23 -8.37
N ALA A 26 16.25 7.23 -8.08
CA ALA A 26 15.82 5.83 -7.96
C ALA A 26 14.95 5.58 -6.71
N LYS A 27 15.06 6.44 -5.68
CA LYS A 27 14.22 6.39 -4.47
C LYS A 27 12.91 7.16 -4.63
N LEU A 28 12.79 8.02 -5.64
CA LEU A 28 11.56 8.73 -5.92
C LEU A 28 10.48 7.75 -6.40
N GLU A 29 9.31 7.86 -5.80
CA GLU A 29 8.16 7.05 -6.21
C GLU A 29 7.74 7.44 -7.63
N LYS A 30 7.89 6.51 -8.56
CA LYS A 30 7.51 6.71 -9.96
C LYS A 30 6.07 6.28 -10.17
N ILE A 31 5.28 7.17 -10.81
CA ILE A 31 3.94 6.82 -11.27
C ILE A 31 4.08 5.92 -12.51
N GLN A 32 3.45 4.76 -12.47
CA GLN A 32 3.37 3.80 -13.57
C GLN A 32 1.92 3.71 -14.05
N ILE A 33 1.72 3.61 -15.36
CA ILE A 33 0.40 3.38 -15.94
C ILE A 33 0.22 1.86 -16.03
N LEU A 34 -0.70 1.31 -15.24
CA LEU A 34 -0.94 -0.13 -15.17
C LEU A 34 -2.30 -0.49 -15.78
N PRO A 35 -2.41 -1.64 -16.50
CA PRO A 35 -3.68 -2.16 -16.98
C PRO A 35 -4.60 -2.51 -15.80
N LEU A 36 -5.89 -2.20 -15.91
CA LEU A 36 -6.87 -2.54 -14.86
C LEU A 36 -6.98 -4.05 -14.64
N THR A 37 -6.69 -4.85 -15.69
CA THR A 37 -6.68 -6.31 -15.62
C THR A 37 -5.61 -6.90 -14.70
N GLU A 38 -4.54 -6.15 -14.44
CA GLU A 38 -3.47 -6.54 -13.52
C GLU A 38 -3.70 -6.05 -12.09
N LEU A 39 -4.75 -5.25 -11.85
CA LEU A 39 -5.06 -4.67 -10.56
C LEU A 39 -6.08 -5.54 -9.82
N HIS A 40 -5.70 -6.04 -8.66
CA HIS A 40 -6.53 -6.90 -7.84
C HIS A 40 -6.92 -6.20 -6.53
N PRO A 41 -8.14 -6.40 -6.02
CA PRO A 41 -8.55 -5.85 -4.74
C PRO A 41 -7.71 -6.41 -3.60
N PHE A 42 -7.54 -5.63 -2.52
CA PHE A 42 -6.87 -6.07 -1.31
C PHE A 42 -7.58 -7.27 -0.68
N ARG A 43 -6.80 -8.30 -0.31
CA ARG A 43 -7.37 -9.50 0.32
C ARG A 43 -8.00 -9.13 1.66
N ASN A 44 -9.25 -9.57 1.87
CA ASN A 44 -10.02 -9.29 3.09
C ASN A 44 -10.23 -7.79 3.39
N HIS A 45 -10.37 -6.96 2.35
CA HIS A 45 -10.63 -5.53 2.49
C HIS A 45 -11.85 -5.29 3.40
N PRO A 46 -11.70 -4.54 4.52
CA PRO A 46 -12.78 -4.36 5.49
C PRO A 46 -13.87 -3.40 5.02
N PHE A 47 -13.53 -2.47 4.13
CA PHE A 47 -14.43 -1.44 3.64
C PHE A 47 -15.10 -1.86 2.35
N GLN A 48 -16.41 -1.70 2.26
CA GLN A 48 -17.14 -2.00 1.03
C GLN A 48 -16.98 -0.88 0.01
N VAL A 49 -16.73 -1.26 -1.23
CA VAL A 49 -16.83 -0.34 -2.36
C VAL A 49 -18.30 -0.25 -2.72
N ARG A 50 -18.94 0.88 -2.35
CA ARG A 50 -20.34 1.11 -2.61
C ARG A 50 -20.55 1.74 -3.97
N ASP A 51 -21.67 1.39 -4.56
CA ASP A 51 -22.21 2.01 -5.74
C ASP A 51 -23.17 3.11 -5.31
N ASP A 52 -22.63 4.31 -5.15
CA ASP A 52 -23.30 5.48 -4.62
C ASP A 52 -23.06 6.70 -5.53
N ASP A 53 -23.77 7.80 -5.27
CA ASP A 53 -23.63 9.06 -6.01
C ASP A 53 -22.19 9.57 -6.08
N GLU A 54 -21.35 9.24 -5.10
CA GLU A 54 -19.93 9.57 -5.13
C GLU A 54 -19.17 8.72 -6.16
N MET A 55 -19.60 7.47 -6.39
CA MET A 55 -19.02 6.64 -7.45
C MET A 55 -19.39 7.21 -8.81
N ASP A 56 -20.64 7.65 -9.01
CA ASP A 56 -21.05 8.26 -10.27
C ASP A 56 -20.28 9.56 -10.56
N LYS A 57 -20.12 10.43 -9.56
CA LYS A 57 -19.27 11.63 -9.66
C LYS A 57 -17.81 11.28 -10.00
N MET A 58 -17.29 10.20 -9.42
CA MET A 58 -15.94 9.72 -9.72
C MET A 58 -15.85 9.24 -11.18
N VAL A 59 -16.82 8.48 -11.66
CA VAL A 59 -16.89 8.00 -13.06
C VAL A 59 -16.91 9.19 -14.02
N ASP A 60 -17.71 10.21 -13.75
CA ASP A 60 -17.80 11.41 -14.58
C ASP A 60 -16.49 12.20 -14.58
N SER A 61 -15.86 12.32 -13.42
CA SER A 61 -14.53 12.94 -13.29
C SER A 61 -13.46 12.17 -14.08
N VAL A 62 -13.47 10.83 -13.99
CA VAL A 62 -12.52 9.99 -14.72
C VAL A 62 -12.74 10.08 -16.22
N LYS A 63 -13.98 10.17 -16.69
CA LYS A 63 -14.30 10.40 -18.12
C LYS A 63 -13.78 11.75 -18.63
N ALA A 64 -13.90 12.79 -17.81
CA ALA A 64 -13.53 14.14 -18.18
C ALA A 64 -12.02 14.40 -18.10
N TYR A 65 -11.35 13.91 -17.07
CA TYR A 65 -9.98 14.29 -16.73
C TYR A 65 -9.02 13.09 -16.55
N GLY A 66 -9.51 11.87 -16.67
CA GLY A 66 -8.75 10.68 -16.31
C GLY A 66 -8.60 10.53 -14.80
N VAL A 67 -7.80 9.57 -14.37
CA VAL A 67 -7.50 9.35 -12.94
C VAL A 67 -6.39 10.31 -12.51
N MET A 68 -6.75 11.41 -11.88
CA MET A 68 -5.81 12.47 -11.48
C MET A 68 -4.91 12.07 -10.31
N THR A 69 -5.39 11.26 -9.37
CA THR A 69 -4.62 10.82 -8.21
C THR A 69 -4.25 9.35 -8.37
N PRO A 70 -2.96 8.98 -8.36
CA PRO A 70 -2.54 7.59 -8.55
C PRO A 70 -2.97 6.71 -7.38
N ALA A 71 -3.30 5.45 -7.65
CA ALA A 71 -3.51 4.45 -6.62
C ALA A 71 -2.15 3.97 -6.07
N ILE A 72 -2.13 3.47 -4.82
CA ILE A 72 -0.96 2.79 -4.27
C ILE A 72 -1.20 1.30 -4.40
N VAL A 73 -0.26 0.61 -5.03
CA VAL A 73 -0.33 -0.83 -5.27
C VAL A 73 0.96 -1.51 -4.85
N ARG A 74 0.90 -2.81 -4.58
CA ARG A 74 2.09 -3.64 -4.34
C ARG A 74 2.13 -4.84 -5.27
N PRO A 75 3.32 -5.36 -5.64
CA PRO A 75 3.43 -6.58 -6.42
C PRO A 75 2.83 -7.79 -5.67
N ARG A 76 2.16 -8.69 -6.40
CA ARG A 76 1.68 -9.97 -5.88
C ARG A 76 2.63 -11.11 -6.27
N LYS A 77 2.70 -12.12 -5.41
CA LYS A 77 3.47 -13.35 -5.69
C LYS A 77 2.95 -14.13 -6.89
N ASP A 78 1.63 -14.05 -7.10
CA ASP A 78 0.91 -14.77 -8.17
C ASP A 78 0.82 -13.95 -9.48
N GLY A 79 1.55 -12.83 -9.56
CA GLY A 79 1.51 -11.89 -10.67
C GLY A 79 0.47 -10.78 -10.50
N GLY A 80 0.66 -9.68 -11.25
CA GLY A 80 -0.13 -8.46 -11.13
C GLY A 80 0.14 -7.72 -9.82
N TYR A 81 -0.79 -6.83 -9.48
CA TYR A 81 -0.64 -5.91 -8.35
C TYR A 81 -1.88 -5.94 -7.45
N GLU A 82 -1.68 -5.83 -6.15
CA GLU A 82 -2.75 -5.67 -5.17
C GLU A 82 -2.90 -4.19 -4.81
N ILE A 83 -4.14 -3.69 -4.88
CA ILE A 83 -4.45 -2.29 -4.56
C ILE A 83 -4.44 -2.14 -3.03
N VAL A 84 -3.56 -1.27 -2.52
CA VAL A 84 -3.47 -0.94 -1.08
C VAL A 84 -4.27 0.32 -0.76
N ALA A 85 -4.21 1.34 -1.62
CA ALA A 85 -5.01 2.56 -1.47
C ALA A 85 -5.61 2.99 -2.82
N GLY A 86 -6.85 3.49 -2.77
CA GLY A 86 -7.57 3.93 -3.97
C GLY A 86 -8.48 2.87 -4.60
N HIS A 87 -9.04 1.94 -3.82
CA HIS A 87 -9.89 0.84 -4.26
C HIS A 87 -11.09 1.27 -5.12
N ARG A 88 -11.67 2.44 -4.91
CA ARG A 88 -12.81 2.95 -5.70
C ARG A 88 -12.40 3.39 -7.11
N ARG A 89 -11.12 3.73 -7.32
CA ARG A 89 -10.63 4.22 -8.62
C ARG A 89 -10.63 3.14 -9.69
N SER A 90 -10.29 1.91 -9.35
CA SER A 90 -10.29 0.79 -10.30
C SER A 90 -11.68 0.52 -10.88
N PRO A 91 -12.74 0.26 -10.08
CA PRO A 91 -14.09 0.10 -10.64
C PRO A 91 -14.65 1.38 -11.28
N GLY A 92 -14.31 2.57 -10.77
CA GLY A 92 -14.67 3.84 -11.40
C GLY A 92 -14.06 4.01 -12.78
N SER A 93 -12.78 3.66 -12.95
CA SER A 93 -12.09 3.65 -14.25
C SER A 93 -12.69 2.64 -15.21
N GLN A 94 -13.01 1.45 -14.74
CA GLN A 94 -13.65 0.42 -15.55
C GLN A 94 -15.03 0.87 -16.08
N ARG A 95 -15.85 1.51 -15.25
CA ARG A 95 -17.14 2.09 -15.65
C ARG A 95 -17.00 3.28 -16.60
N ALA A 96 -15.91 4.04 -16.44
CA ALA A 96 -15.59 5.14 -17.34
C ALA A 96 -15.10 4.67 -18.72
N GLY A 97 -14.84 3.36 -18.90
CA GLY A 97 -14.32 2.79 -20.15
C GLY A 97 -12.81 3.01 -20.33
N VAL A 98 -12.08 3.26 -19.23
CA VAL A 98 -10.62 3.42 -19.24
C VAL A 98 -9.97 2.07 -18.95
N GLU A 99 -8.97 1.69 -19.72
CA GLU A 99 -8.31 0.38 -19.62
C GLU A 99 -7.10 0.39 -18.67
N THR A 100 -6.55 1.56 -18.39
CA THR A 100 -5.34 1.72 -17.58
C THR A 100 -5.53 2.76 -16.49
N MET A 101 -4.73 2.67 -15.43
CA MET A 101 -4.79 3.61 -14.30
C MET A 101 -3.38 3.98 -13.81
N PRO A 102 -3.14 5.26 -13.44
CA PRO A 102 -1.88 5.65 -12.81
C PRO A 102 -1.78 5.04 -11.41
N CYS A 103 -0.65 4.39 -11.14
CA CYS A 103 -0.36 3.72 -9.89
C CYS A 103 1.05 4.05 -9.40
N ILE A 104 1.22 4.10 -8.09
CA ILE A 104 2.52 4.10 -7.43
C ILE A 104 2.76 2.68 -6.93
N VAL A 105 3.79 2.02 -7.48
CA VAL A 105 4.17 0.67 -7.06
C VAL A 105 5.12 0.77 -5.89
N ARG A 106 4.71 0.22 -4.74
CA ARG A 106 5.52 0.10 -3.53
C ARG A 106 5.70 -1.35 -3.16
N ASP A 107 6.94 -1.77 -2.95
CA ASP A 107 7.21 -3.06 -2.33
C ASP A 107 7.02 -2.92 -0.82
N MET A 108 6.08 -3.70 -0.26
CA MET A 108 5.76 -3.69 1.16
C MET A 108 5.24 -5.04 1.62
N ASP A 109 5.52 -5.37 2.89
CA ASP A 109 4.99 -6.57 3.52
C ASP A 109 3.48 -6.46 3.82
N ASP A 110 2.88 -7.58 4.24
CA ASP A 110 1.44 -7.67 4.50
C ASP A 110 1.00 -6.75 5.64
N ASP A 111 1.82 -6.61 6.69
CA ASP A 111 1.47 -5.81 7.85
C ASP A 111 1.52 -4.31 7.52
N THR A 112 2.54 -3.87 6.79
CA THR A 112 2.65 -2.49 6.30
C THR A 112 1.51 -2.15 5.34
N ALA A 113 1.15 -3.08 4.45
CA ALA A 113 0.03 -2.90 3.53
C ALA A 113 -1.32 -2.78 4.25
N ILE A 114 -1.57 -3.59 5.31
CA ILE A 114 -2.78 -3.49 6.14
C ILE A 114 -2.84 -2.13 6.83
N ILE A 115 -1.76 -1.68 7.45
CA ILE A 115 -1.72 -0.39 8.15
C ILE A 115 -2.03 0.75 7.17
N LEU A 116 -1.33 0.80 6.03
CA LEU A 116 -1.53 1.83 5.02
C LEU A 116 -2.96 1.81 4.46
N MET A 117 -3.52 0.62 4.19
CA MET A 117 -4.89 0.45 3.69
C MET A 117 -5.91 1.00 4.70
N VAL A 118 -5.76 0.68 5.99
CA VAL A 118 -6.66 1.18 7.03
C VAL A 118 -6.55 2.70 7.15
N ASP A 119 -5.34 3.25 7.25
CA ASP A 119 -5.11 4.69 7.43
C ASP A 119 -5.64 5.51 6.24
N SER A 120 -5.45 5.03 5.02
CA SER A 120 -5.96 5.70 3.82
C SER A 120 -7.50 5.72 3.72
N ASN A 121 -8.19 4.86 4.46
CA ASN A 121 -9.65 4.77 4.45
C ASN A 121 -10.31 5.35 5.71
N CYS A 122 -9.62 5.35 6.87
CA CYS A 122 -10.18 5.87 8.13
C CYS A 122 -10.51 7.37 8.10
N GLN A 123 -9.96 8.12 7.14
CA GLN A 123 -10.25 9.55 6.94
C GLN A 123 -11.56 9.82 6.19
N ARG A 124 -12.31 8.78 5.81
CA ARG A 124 -13.61 8.95 5.12
C ARG A 124 -14.71 9.29 6.12
N GLU A 125 -15.60 10.22 5.75
CA GLU A 125 -16.70 10.69 6.58
C GLU A 125 -17.78 9.62 6.85
N HIS A 126 -17.99 8.66 5.93
CA HIS A 126 -19.07 7.68 5.99
C HIS A 126 -18.55 6.24 6.01
N ILE A 127 -18.01 5.82 7.16
CA ILE A 127 -17.61 4.43 7.42
C ILE A 127 -18.62 3.82 8.40
N LEU A 128 -19.10 2.59 8.10
CA LEU A 128 -19.95 1.89 9.06
C LEU A 128 -19.16 1.54 10.33
N PRO A 129 -19.79 1.62 11.52
CA PRO A 129 -19.12 1.24 12.77
C PRO A 129 -18.52 -0.18 12.73
N SER A 130 -19.20 -1.12 12.08
CA SER A 130 -18.72 -2.50 11.90
C SER A 130 -17.47 -2.59 11.00
N GLU A 131 -17.42 -1.80 9.92
CA GLU A 131 -16.26 -1.71 9.04
C GLU A 131 -15.06 -1.08 9.78
N LYS A 132 -15.33 -0.01 10.54
CA LYS A 132 -14.33 0.68 11.37
C LYS A 132 -13.74 -0.27 12.41
N ALA A 133 -14.59 -0.99 13.15
CA ALA A 133 -14.17 -1.96 14.15
C ALA A 133 -13.25 -3.05 13.54
N LYS A 134 -13.67 -3.65 12.41
CA LYS A 134 -12.88 -4.66 11.69
C LYS A 134 -11.54 -4.09 11.19
N ALA A 135 -11.54 -2.87 10.66
CA ALA A 135 -10.34 -2.21 10.18
C ALA A 135 -9.32 -1.99 11.32
N TYR A 136 -9.78 -1.50 12.47
CA TYR A 136 -8.91 -1.33 13.65
C TYR A 136 -8.41 -2.66 14.21
N GLU A 137 -9.22 -3.70 14.24
CA GLU A 137 -8.77 -5.04 14.62
C GLU A 137 -7.62 -5.52 13.70
N MET A 138 -7.79 -5.37 12.39
CA MET A 138 -6.76 -5.73 11.41
C MET A 138 -5.48 -4.90 11.60
N LYS A 139 -5.61 -3.58 11.79
CA LYS A 139 -4.47 -2.68 12.04
C LYS A 139 -3.73 -3.05 13.33
N LEU A 140 -4.45 -3.28 14.42
CA LEU A 140 -3.87 -3.66 15.71
C LEU A 140 -3.12 -4.99 15.61
N ALA A 141 -3.69 -5.98 14.92
CA ALA A 141 -3.04 -7.26 14.69
C ALA A 141 -1.75 -7.11 13.85
N ALA A 142 -1.75 -6.25 12.84
CA ALA A 142 -0.58 -5.95 12.01
C ALA A 142 0.54 -5.27 12.82
N ILE A 143 0.21 -4.25 13.63
CA ILE A 143 1.16 -3.56 14.50
C ILE A 143 1.80 -4.53 15.51
N LYS A 144 1.00 -5.40 16.13
CA LYS A 144 1.51 -6.43 17.06
C LYS A 144 2.51 -7.37 16.40
N ARG A 145 2.23 -7.84 15.17
CA ARG A 145 3.15 -8.70 14.41
C ARG A 145 4.44 -7.98 14.03
N GLN A 146 4.37 -6.71 13.64
CA GLN A 146 5.55 -5.89 13.38
C GLN A 146 6.39 -5.68 14.64
N GLY A 147 5.75 -5.44 15.80
CA GLY A 147 6.42 -5.35 17.09
C GLY A 147 7.19 -6.61 17.42
N GLN A 148 6.55 -7.77 17.32
CA GLN A 148 7.19 -9.07 17.60
C GLN A 148 8.40 -9.35 16.68
N ARG A 149 8.36 -8.92 15.41
CA ARG A 149 9.53 -9.04 14.50
C ARG A 149 10.69 -8.15 14.91
N ARG A 150 10.41 -6.95 15.44
CA ARG A 150 11.44 -6.03 15.95
C ARG A 150 12.03 -6.51 17.27
N ASP A 151 11.23 -7.13 18.15
CA ASP A 151 11.68 -7.69 19.43
C ASP A 151 12.64 -8.86 19.28
N LEU A 152 12.57 -9.61 18.17
CA LEU A 152 13.59 -10.61 17.83
C LEU A 152 14.94 -9.97 17.49
N THR A 153 14.98 -8.66 17.25
CA THR A 153 16.20 -7.89 16.94
C THR A 153 16.62 -6.94 18.05
N SER A 154 15.72 -6.55 19.00
CA SER A 154 16.06 -5.68 20.15
C SER A 154 14.93 -5.69 21.18
N GLY A 155 15.14 -6.40 22.31
CA GLY A 155 14.16 -6.54 23.36
C GLY A 155 13.80 -5.23 24.07
N GLN A 156 12.52 -5.09 24.39
CA GLN A 156 11.94 -4.31 25.51
C GLN A 156 11.31 -2.91 25.29
N VAL A 157 10.69 -2.49 24.21
CA VAL A 157 9.96 -1.18 24.27
C VAL A 157 8.53 -1.14 23.66
N VAL A 158 8.03 -2.19 23.03
CA VAL A 158 6.94 -2.05 22.03
C VAL A 158 5.49 -2.23 22.53
N GLN A 159 5.25 -2.74 23.74
CA GLN A 159 3.88 -3.10 24.14
C GLN A 159 2.97 -1.91 24.53
N LYS A 160 3.54 -0.76 24.89
CA LYS A 160 2.78 0.44 25.29
C LYS A 160 2.37 1.37 24.13
N LEU A 161 3.14 1.38 23.05
CA LEU A 161 2.93 2.31 21.92
C LEU A 161 1.77 1.92 21.01
N SER A 162 1.51 0.61 20.82
CA SER A 162 0.53 0.12 19.85
C SER A 162 -0.92 0.45 20.20
N VAL A 163 -1.27 0.49 21.48
CA VAL A 163 -2.64 0.81 21.94
C VAL A 163 -2.89 2.32 21.88
N GLN A 164 -1.88 3.10 22.24
CA GLN A 164 -1.94 4.57 22.21
C GLN A 164 -2.09 5.09 20.78
N GLU A 165 -1.34 4.56 19.83
CA GLU A 165 -1.37 4.99 18.43
C GLU A 165 -2.71 4.68 17.75
N VAL A 166 -3.37 3.59 18.12
CA VAL A 166 -4.74 3.27 17.64
C VAL A 166 -5.80 4.15 18.30
N ALA A 167 -5.64 4.46 19.59
CA ALA A 167 -6.56 5.34 20.33
C ALA A 167 -6.51 6.77 19.81
N ASP A 168 -5.31 7.32 19.59
CA ASP A 168 -5.13 8.68 19.05
C ASP A 168 -5.68 8.82 17.62
N GLY A 169 -5.61 7.74 16.81
CA GLY A 169 -6.17 7.70 15.46
C GLY A 169 -7.70 7.52 15.40
N SER A 170 -8.35 7.12 16.51
CA SER A 170 -9.80 6.88 16.52
C SER A 170 -10.64 8.14 16.80
N GLY A 171 -10.03 9.21 17.30
CA GLY A 171 -10.72 10.50 17.53
C GLY A 171 -11.84 10.44 18.59
N GLU A 172 -11.86 9.42 19.44
CA GLU A 172 -12.77 9.30 20.57
C GLU A 172 -11.99 9.66 21.86
N GLY A 173 -12.05 10.92 22.22
CA GLY A 173 -11.74 11.46 23.54
C GLY A 173 -13.02 11.90 24.22
#